data_4b65298f2477e3bb660de4bd0042cc91
#
_entry.id   4b65298f2477e3bb660de4bd0042cc91
#
_cell.length_a   1.000
_cell.length_b   1.000
_cell.length_c   1.000
_cell.angle_alpha   90.00
_cell.angle_beta   90.00
_cell.angle_gamma   90.00
#
_symmetry.space_group_name_H-M   'P 1'
#
loop_
_entity.id
_entity.type
_entity.pdbx_description
1 polymer ?
#
loop_
_entity_poly.entity_id
_entity_poly.type
_entity_poly.pdbx_seq_one_letter_code
_entity_poly.pdbx_strand_id
1 'polypeptide(L)'
;MEKERSLTGKTAIVTGASSGIGYATAATLARAGAAVVIHARRKDRLDKLAAEIAAQGGKTLAVAGDAGVQGDIDLLLERTLAWKEGGGKYDIVVVNAGRGLAGGILNSDESQWQDLYQVNVLGAANLMRRAAQYMVQQKSGDIVAIGSVVGRNISPFSGFYGSSKFAVGALAEALRREVCPHGVRVSLVMPGIVVSEFQAVAGYNEENFGKAVTQFGKLLEPQSIADGIHWLLTLPPHVNVCDIMIRPTGQIFP
;
A
#
# COMPACT_ATOMS: atom_id res chain seq x y z
N MET A 1 9.99 23.70 9.94
CA MET A 1 9.95 22.22 9.88
C MET A 1 8.59 21.66 9.42
N GLU A 2 7.44 22.23 9.82
CA GLU A 2 6.12 21.73 9.34
C GLU A 2 5.87 21.96 7.84
N LYS A 3 6.35 23.06 7.27
CA LYS A 3 6.16 23.37 5.85
C LYS A 3 6.89 22.44 4.89
N GLU A 4 7.98 21.79 5.34
CA GLU A 4 8.80 20.88 4.52
C GLU A 4 8.17 19.49 4.33
N ARG A 5 7.17 19.10 5.13
CA ARG A 5 6.48 17.81 5.05
C ARG A 5 5.04 17.90 4.57
N SER A 6 4.68 19.00 3.96
CA SER A 6 3.33 19.23 3.45
C SER A 6 3.13 18.56 2.09
N LEU A 7 1.96 17.94 1.92
CA LEU A 7 1.47 17.40 0.65
C LEU A 7 0.34 18.26 0.06
N THR A 8 0.24 19.51 0.49
CA THR A 8 -0.78 20.46 0.00
C THR A 8 -0.69 20.60 -1.53
N GLY A 9 -1.84 20.50 -2.20
CA GLY A 9 -1.95 20.56 -3.66
C GLY A 9 -1.64 19.23 -4.37
N LYS A 10 -1.30 18.17 -3.62
CA LYS A 10 -1.14 16.81 -4.14
C LYS A 10 -2.43 16.02 -4.03
N THR A 11 -2.64 15.11 -4.96
CA THR A 11 -3.74 14.14 -4.91
C THR A 11 -3.14 12.74 -4.82
N ALA A 12 -3.56 11.99 -3.80
CA ALA A 12 -3.10 10.65 -3.51
C ALA A 12 -4.21 9.62 -3.69
N ILE A 13 -3.92 8.50 -4.33
CA ILE A 13 -4.77 7.31 -4.37
C ILE A 13 -4.21 6.29 -3.39
N VAL A 14 -5.06 5.73 -2.52
CA VAL A 14 -4.68 4.66 -1.58
C VAL A 14 -5.61 3.48 -1.74
N THR A 15 -5.08 2.32 -2.19
CA THR A 15 -5.85 1.08 -2.28
C THR A 15 -5.77 0.27 -0.99
N GLY A 16 -6.80 -0.54 -0.70
CA GLY A 16 -6.89 -1.27 0.57
C GLY A 16 -7.11 -0.36 1.78
N ALA A 17 -7.74 0.81 1.58
CA ALA A 17 -7.90 1.84 2.60
C ALA A 17 -8.96 1.53 3.67
N SER A 18 -9.66 0.40 3.60
CA SER A 18 -10.71 0.06 4.56
C SER A 18 -10.21 -0.42 5.92
N SER A 19 -8.92 -0.67 6.10
CA SER A 19 -8.30 -1.08 7.38
C SER A 19 -6.77 -1.01 7.34
N GLY A 20 -6.14 -1.18 8.49
CA GLY A 20 -4.70 -1.38 8.63
C GLY A 20 -3.85 -0.27 8.02
N ILE A 21 -2.78 -0.65 7.31
CA ILE A 21 -1.79 0.27 6.72
C ILE A 21 -2.45 1.25 5.76
N GLY A 22 -3.36 0.78 4.90
CA GLY A 22 -4.03 1.64 3.93
C GLY A 22 -4.89 2.73 4.58
N TYR A 23 -5.63 2.36 5.64
CA TYR A 23 -6.43 3.31 6.43
C TYR A 23 -5.53 4.38 7.08
N ALA A 24 -4.50 3.95 7.80
CA ALA A 24 -3.57 4.87 8.48
C ALA A 24 -2.85 5.77 7.47
N THR A 25 -2.43 5.22 6.33
CA THR A 25 -1.78 5.98 5.25
C THR A 25 -2.72 7.05 4.69
N ALA A 26 -3.95 6.69 4.34
CA ALA A 26 -4.93 7.65 3.81
C ALA A 26 -5.18 8.80 4.78
N ALA A 27 -5.41 8.50 6.07
CA ALA A 27 -5.59 9.51 7.12
C ALA A 27 -4.34 10.39 7.30
N THR A 28 -3.15 9.81 7.24
CA THR A 28 -1.88 10.54 7.40
C THR A 28 -1.63 11.49 6.21
N LEU A 29 -1.84 11.03 4.97
CA LEU A 29 -1.67 11.87 3.79
C LEU A 29 -2.71 13.01 3.75
N ALA A 30 -3.94 12.75 4.20
CA ALA A 30 -4.97 13.79 4.31
C ALA A 30 -4.58 14.86 5.35
N ARG A 31 -4.10 14.46 6.53
CA ARG A 31 -3.57 15.39 7.54
C ARG A 31 -2.37 16.20 7.05
N ALA A 32 -1.56 15.63 6.16
CA ALA A 32 -0.46 16.34 5.51
C ALA A 32 -0.91 17.30 4.39
N GLY A 33 -2.22 17.40 4.14
CA GLY A 33 -2.83 18.35 3.19
C GLY A 33 -3.09 17.80 1.79
N ALA A 34 -2.87 16.51 1.55
CA ALA A 34 -3.25 15.89 0.28
C ALA A 34 -4.77 15.73 0.15
N ALA A 35 -5.28 15.85 -1.07
CA ALA A 35 -6.58 15.31 -1.42
C ALA A 35 -6.43 13.78 -1.59
N VAL A 36 -7.27 12.97 -0.94
CA VAL A 36 -7.05 11.52 -0.90
C VAL A 36 -8.24 10.75 -1.49
N VAL A 37 -7.96 9.94 -2.51
CA VAL A 37 -8.91 8.97 -3.05
C VAL A 37 -8.67 7.64 -2.34
N ILE A 38 -9.70 7.12 -1.67
CA ILE A 38 -9.65 5.89 -0.89
C ILE A 38 -10.42 4.78 -1.60
N HIS A 39 -9.75 3.63 -1.77
CA HIS A 39 -10.32 2.52 -2.53
C HIS A 39 -10.24 1.21 -1.73
N ALA A 40 -11.36 0.50 -1.67
CA ALA A 40 -11.48 -0.86 -1.14
C ALA A 40 -12.87 -1.44 -1.47
N ARG A 41 -13.08 -2.74 -1.19
CA ARG A 41 -14.36 -3.43 -1.39
C ARG A 41 -15.45 -3.01 -0.39
N ARG A 42 -15.07 -2.71 0.87
CA ARG A 42 -15.99 -2.43 1.99
C ARG A 42 -16.38 -0.95 2.01
N LYS A 43 -17.48 -0.65 1.31
CA LYS A 43 -17.96 0.72 1.16
C LYS A 43 -18.26 1.41 2.49
N ASP A 44 -18.89 0.72 3.43
CA ASP A 44 -19.22 1.21 4.76
C ASP A 44 -17.99 1.73 5.52
N ARG A 45 -16.88 1.02 5.41
CA ARG A 45 -15.60 1.43 6.02
C ARG A 45 -14.93 2.58 5.31
N LEU A 46 -15.06 2.65 3.99
CA LEU A 46 -14.61 3.82 3.23
C LEU A 46 -15.41 5.06 3.60
N ASP A 47 -16.73 4.95 3.73
CA ASP A 47 -17.60 6.05 4.13
C ASP A 47 -17.23 6.57 5.54
N LYS A 48 -16.91 5.68 6.47
CA LYS A 48 -16.42 6.04 7.80
C LYS A 48 -15.11 6.81 7.74
N LEU A 49 -14.12 6.28 7.01
CA LEU A 49 -12.82 6.97 6.85
C LEU A 49 -13.00 8.32 6.15
N ALA A 50 -13.86 8.40 5.15
CA ALA A 50 -14.16 9.65 4.47
C ALA A 50 -14.75 10.69 5.43
N ALA A 51 -15.69 10.30 6.29
CA ALA A 51 -16.26 11.18 7.30
C ALA A 51 -15.19 11.66 8.31
N GLU A 52 -14.28 10.77 8.75
CA GLU A 52 -13.19 11.12 9.65
C GLU A 52 -12.21 12.12 9.02
N ILE A 53 -11.84 11.92 7.75
CA ILE A 53 -10.99 12.85 7.01
C ILE A 53 -11.69 14.21 6.84
N ALA A 54 -12.97 14.22 6.46
CA ALA A 54 -13.75 15.44 6.29
C ALA A 54 -13.91 16.23 7.60
N ALA A 55 -14.13 15.55 8.73
CA ALA A 55 -14.22 16.16 10.05
C ALA A 55 -12.93 16.89 10.47
N GLN A 56 -11.78 16.50 9.88
CA GLN A 56 -10.48 17.17 10.08
C GLN A 56 -10.18 18.21 8.98
N GLY A 57 -11.15 18.54 8.14
CA GLY A 57 -10.99 19.50 7.06
C GLY A 57 -10.28 18.98 5.82
N GLY A 58 -10.01 17.67 5.75
CA GLY A 58 -9.38 17.02 4.60
C GLY A 58 -10.36 16.80 3.45
N LYS A 59 -9.83 16.65 2.24
CA LYS A 59 -10.59 16.31 1.03
C LYS A 59 -10.44 14.84 0.71
N THR A 60 -11.56 14.15 0.50
CA THR A 60 -11.52 12.71 0.16
C THR A 60 -12.61 12.31 -0.81
N LEU A 61 -12.31 11.31 -1.65
CA LEU A 61 -13.23 10.63 -2.55
C LEU A 61 -13.19 9.12 -2.24
N ALA A 62 -14.31 8.55 -1.87
CA ALA A 62 -14.44 7.11 -1.67
C ALA A 62 -14.88 6.42 -2.98
N VAL A 63 -14.10 5.45 -3.43
CA VAL A 63 -14.40 4.63 -4.60
C VAL A 63 -14.38 3.16 -4.17
N ALA A 64 -15.55 2.54 -4.10
CA ALA A 64 -15.65 1.12 -3.77
C ALA A 64 -15.30 0.27 -4.99
N GLY A 65 -14.53 -0.81 -4.79
CA GLY A 65 -14.13 -1.74 -5.85
C GLY A 65 -13.08 -2.74 -5.37
N ASP A 66 -12.78 -3.72 -6.20
CA ASP A 66 -11.78 -4.75 -5.96
C ASP A 66 -10.49 -4.45 -6.72
N ALA A 67 -9.38 -4.29 -6.00
CA ALA A 67 -8.07 -4.04 -6.59
C ALA A 67 -7.52 -5.22 -7.44
N GLY A 68 -8.12 -6.39 -7.35
CA GLY A 68 -7.85 -7.52 -8.23
C GLY A 68 -8.60 -7.48 -9.57
N VAL A 69 -9.60 -6.59 -9.71
CA VAL A 69 -10.43 -6.47 -10.91
C VAL A 69 -10.01 -5.26 -11.74
N GLN A 70 -9.61 -5.51 -12.99
CA GLN A 70 -9.11 -4.45 -13.86
C GLN A 70 -10.12 -3.31 -14.08
N GLY A 71 -11.39 -3.64 -14.30
CA GLY A 71 -12.45 -2.64 -14.51
C GLY A 71 -12.63 -1.72 -13.30
N ASP A 72 -12.46 -2.24 -12.08
CA ASP A 72 -12.54 -1.43 -10.85
C ASP A 72 -11.33 -0.51 -10.70
N ILE A 73 -10.14 -0.95 -11.14
CA ILE A 73 -8.95 -0.11 -11.20
C ILE A 73 -9.13 1.01 -12.24
N ASP A 74 -9.65 0.68 -13.41
CA ASP A 74 -9.90 1.67 -14.45
C ASP A 74 -10.93 2.71 -13.97
N LEU A 75 -12.02 2.27 -13.34
CA LEU A 75 -13.01 3.16 -12.72
C LEU A 75 -12.43 4.04 -11.62
N LEU A 76 -11.56 3.49 -10.77
CA LEU A 76 -10.86 4.25 -9.73
C LEU A 76 -10.07 5.42 -10.32
N LEU A 77 -9.27 5.16 -11.35
CA LEU A 77 -8.44 6.19 -11.99
C LEU A 77 -9.30 7.22 -12.74
N GLU A 78 -10.34 6.77 -13.45
CA GLU A 78 -11.30 7.66 -14.14
C GLU A 78 -12.01 8.58 -13.15
N ARG A 79 -12.55 8.03 -12.04
CA ARG A 79 -13.19 8.80 -10.99
C ARG A 79 -12.25 9.81 -10.35
N THR A 80 -10.98 9.43 -10.18
CA THR A 80 -9.95 10.34 -9.63
C THR A 80 -9.72 11.52 -10.57
N LEU A 81 -9.57 11.27 -11.87
CA LEU A 81 -9.36 12.32 -12.87
C LEU A 81 -10.60 13.22 -13.06
N ALA A 82 -11.80 12.68 -12.86
CA ALA A 82 -13.04 13.44 -12.90
C ALA A 82 -13.30 14.28 -11.62
N TRP A 83 -12.59 13.99 -10.51
CA TRP A 83 -12.80 14.64 -9.22
C TRP A 83 -12.15 16.02 -9.15
N LYS A 84 -12.95 17.05 -9.47
CA LYS A 84 -12.47 18.46 -9.53
C LYS A 84 -11.96 18.99 -8.19
N GLU A 85 -12.59 18.60 -7.08
CA GLU A 85 -12.17 19.03 -5.73
C GLU A 85 -10.80 18.50 -5.34
N GLY A 86 -10.40 17.35 -5.92
CA GLY A 86 -9.06 16.77 -5.83
C GLY A 86 -8.09 17.30 -6.89
N GLY A 87 -8.52 18.22 -7.76
CA GLY A 87 -7.69 18.83 -8.79
C GLY A 87 -7.69 18.12 -10.14
N GLY A 88 -8.49 17.07 -10.33
CA GLY A 88 -8.60 16.34 -11.61
C GLY A 88 -7.29 15.64 -12.04
N LYS A 89 -6.49 15.20 -11.09
CA LYS A 89 -5.18 14.57 -11.29
C LYS A 89 -4.89 13.57 -10.18
N TYR A 90 -3.78 12.85 -10.30
CA TYR A 90 -3.15 12.17 -9.16
C TYR A 90 -1.62 12.27 -9.24
N ASP A 91 -1.03 12.62 -8.12
CA ASP A 91 0.42 12.78 -7.96
C ASP A 91 1.05 11.58 -7.25
N ILE A 92 0.27 10.86 -6.43
CA ILE A 92 0.73 9.79 -5.55
C ILE A 92 -0.21 8.59 -5.71
N VAL A 93 0.35 7.39 -5.85
CA VAL A 93 -0.42 6.14 -5.85
C VAL A 93 0.21 5.15 -4.87
N VAL A 94 -0.53 4.82 -3.79
CA VAL A 94 -0.13 3.83 -2.81
C VAL A 94 -0.82 2.51 -3.13
N VAL A 95 -0.05 1.57 -3.67
CA VAL A 95 -0.46 0.22 -4.08
C VAL A 95 -0.39 -0.67 -2.85
N ASN A 96 -1.42 -0.58 -1.98
CA ASN A 96 -1.43 -1.25 -0.68
C ASN A 96 -2.41 -2.44 -0.63
N ALA A 97 -3.46 -2.46 -1.45
CA ALA A 97 -4.41 -3.57 -1.45
C ALA A 97 -3.69 -4.92 -1.58
N GLY A 98 -4.06 -5.86 -0.72
CA GLY A 98 -3.48 -7.19 -0.68
C GLY A 98 -4.08 -8.02 0.43
N ARG A 99 -3.79 -9.32 0.38
CA ARG A 99 -4.20 -10.29 1.39
C ARG A 99 -3.03 -11.19 1.75
N GLY A 100 -3.06 -11.73 2.95
CA GLY A 100 -2.16 -12.77 3.39
C GLY A 100 -2.72 -14.17 3.14
N LEU A 101 -1.86 -15.15 3.33
CA LEU A 101 -2.20 -16.57 3.41
C LEU A 101 -1.20 -17.25 4.33
N ALA A 102 -1.70 -17.82 5.41
CA ALA A 102 -0.89 -18.60 6.34
C ALA A 102 -0.50 -19.97 5.73
N GLY A 103 0.60 -20.51 6.21
CA GLY A 103 1.11 -21.81 5.80
C GLY A 103 2.23 -21.74 4.78
N GLY A 104 3.02 -22.81 4.76
CA GLY A 104 4.05 -23.06 3.74
C GLY A 104 3.43 -23.63 2.47
N ILE A 105 4.28 -24.12 1.56
CA ILE A 105 3.82 -24.74 0.30
C ILE A 105 3.06 -26.03 0.55
N LEU A 106 3.42 -26.80 1.58
CA LEU A 106 2.80 -28.10 1.85
C LEU A 106 1.42 -28.00 2.53
N ASN A 107 1.12 -26.91 3.20
CA ASN A 107 -0.05 -26.83 4.08
C ASN A 107 -0.86 -25.52 3.97
N SER A 108 -0.52 -24.63 3.05
CA SER A 108 -1.39 -23.50 2.73
C SER A 108 -2.59 -23.95 1.88
N ASP A 109 -3.70 -23.28 2.03
CA ASP A 109 -4.94 -23.56 1.28
C ASP A 109 -4.78 -23.21 -0.20
N GLU A 110 -4.62 -24.25 -1.04
CA GLU A 110 -4.44 -24.13 -2.48
C GLU A 110 -5.60 -23.40 -3.18
N SER A 111 -6.82 -23.54 -2.68
CA SER A 111 -8.00 -22.88 -3.26
C SER A 111 -7.91 -21.35 -3.23
N GLN A 112 -7.05 -20.79 -2.38
CA GLN A 112 -6.86 -19.35 -2.22
C GLN A 112 -5.67 -18.79 -3.03
N TRP A 113 -4.88 -19.64 -3.67
CA TRP A 113 -3.65 -19.22 -4.34
C TRP A 113 -3.92 -18.27 -5.52
N GLN A 114 -4.89 -18.58 -6.35
CA GLN A 114 -5.23 -17.75 -7.50
C GLN A 114 -5.72 -16.36 -7.08
N ASP A 115 -6.64 -16.29 -6.11
CA ASP A 115 -7.16 -15.03 -5.59
C ASP A 115 -6.06 -14.18 -4.95
N LEU A 116 -5.13 -14.82 -4.24
CA LEU A 116 -4.01 -14.13 -3.63
C LEU A 116 -3.12 -13.49 -4.71
N TYR A 117 -2.75 -14.23 -5.74
CA TYR A 117 -1.94 -13.70 -6.84
C TYR A 117 -2.70 -12.67 -7.66
N GLN A 118 -4.00 -12.86 -7.86
CA GLN A 118 -4.84 -11.92 -8.58
C GLN A 118 -4.82 -10.53 -7.91
N VAL A 119 -4.97 -10.47 -6.59
CA VAL A 119 -4.95 -9.18 -5.86
C VAL A 119 -3.53 -8.68 -5.66
N ASN A 120 -2.64 -9.53 -5.09
CA ASN A 120 -1.32 -9.08 -4.63
C ASN A 120 -0.37 -8.77 -5.78
N VAL A 121 -0.46 -9.49 -6.90
CA VAL A 121 0.50 -9.40 -8.01
C VAL A 121 -0.13 -8.76 -9.24
N LEU A 122 -1.18 -9.36 -9.80
CA LEU A 122 -1.76 -8.87 -11.06
C LEU A 122 -2.49 -7.53 -10.87
N GLY A 123 -3.29 -7.40 -9.82
CA GLY A 123 -3.95 -6.13 -9.48
C GLY A 123 -2.95 -5.02 -9.18
N ALA A 124 -1.93 -5.33 -8.37
CA ALA A 124 -0.85 -4.39 -8.09
C ALA A 124 -0.11 -3.95 -9.37
N ALA A 125 0.26 -4.90 -10.25
CA ALA A 125 0.92 -4.61 -11.52
C ALA A 125 0.06 -3.75 -12.43
N ASN A 126 -1.25 -4.06 -12.53
CA ASN A 126 -2.20 -3.28 -13.32
C ASN A 126 -2.31 -1.84 -12.84
N LEU A 127 -2.43 -1.62 -11.53
CA LEU A 127 -2.50 -0.28 -10.97
C LEU A 127 -1.17 0.48 -11.16
N MET A 128 -0.04 -0.15 -10.87
CA MET A 128 1.28 0.44 -11.09
C MET A 128 1.49 0.86 -12.55
N ARG A 129 1.17 -0.03 -13.50
CA ARG A 129 1.30 0.26 -14.94
C ARG A 129 0.48 1.48 -15.36
N ARG A 130 -0.80 1.52 -14.99
CA ARG A 130 -1.69 2.62 -15.39
C ARG A 130 -1.31 3.92 -14.74
N ALA A 131 -0.96 3.89 -13.47
CA ALA A 131 -0.46 5.06 -12.76
C ALA A 131 0.80 5.60 -13.44
N ALA A 132 1.75 4.74 -13.76
CA ALA A 132 3.00 5.10 -14.40
C ALA A 132 2.79 5.70 -15.80
N GLN A 133 1.90 5.12 -16.62
CA GLN A 133 1.57 5.65 -17.95
C GLN A 133 1.07 7.11 -17.89
N TYR A 134 0.25 7.44 -16.91
CA TYR A 134 -0.19 8.81 -16.69
C TYR A 134 0.94 9.70 -16.16
N MET A 135 1.68 9.26 -15.12
CA MET A 135 2.73 10.04 -14.47
C MET A 135 3.91 10.34 -15.39
N VAL A 136 4.25 9.42 -16.31
CA VAL A 136 5.29 9.64 -17.34
C VAL A 136 4.91 10.81 -18.25
N GLN A 137 3.65 10.94 -18.63
CA GLN A 137 3.17 12.09 -19.42
C GLN A 137 3.24 13.40 -18.63
N GLN A 138 3.00 13.33 -17.31
CA GLN A 138 3.12 14.47 -16.41
C GLN A 138 4.58 14.79 -16.04
N LYS A 139 5.54 13.92 -16.36
CA LYS A 139 6.97 13.99 -15.97
C LYS A 139 7.17 14.14 -14.45
N SER A 140 6.26 13.58 -13.68
CA SER A 140 6.26 13.68 -12.22
C SER A 140 5.27 12.68 -11.62
N GLY A 141 5.56 12.17 -10.44
CA GLY A 141 4.66 11.30 -9.69
C GLY A 141 5.40 10.37 -8.75
N ASP A 142 4.65 9.80 -7.82
CA ASP A 142 5.13 8.88 -6.81
C ASP A 142 4.27 7.62 -6.76
N ILE A 143 4.89 6.46 -6.95
CA ILE A 143 4.24 5.15 -6.79
C ILE A 143 4.89 4.46 -5.60
N VAL A 144 4.08 4.11 -4.59
CA VAL A 144 4.52 3.40 -3.39
C VAL A 144 3.87 2.02 -3.36
N ALA A 145 4.67 0.98 -3.58
CA ALA A 145 4.20 -0.41 -3.48
C ALA A 145 4.42 -0.95 -2.06
N ILE A 146 3.39 -1.61 -1.49
CA ILE A 146 3.51 -2.25 -0.19
C ILE A 146 3.91 -3.71 -0.38
N GLY A 147 5.20 -3.96 -0.16
CA GLY A 147 5.81 -5.27 -0.08
C GLY A 147 5.59 -5.95 1.27
N SER A 148 6.60 -6.62 1.75
CA SER A 148 6.70 -7.22 3.09
C SER A 148 8.14 -7.67 3.32
N VAL A 149 8.55 -7.82 4.58
CA VAL A 149 9.83 -8.48 4.94
C VAL A 149 9.92 -9.89 4.36
N VAL A 150 8.78 -10.63 4.25
CA VAL A 150 8.75 -11.95 3.60
C VAL A 150 8.97 -11.90 2.09
N GLY A 151 8.97 -10.72 1.48
CA GLY A 151 9.39 -10.48 0.10
C GLY A 151 10.91 -10.34 -0.06
N ARG A 152 11.70 -10.44 1.02
CA ARG A 152 13.17 -10.49 1.04
C ARG A 152 13.68 -11.76 1.69
N ASN A 153 13.00 -12.23 2.74
CA ASN A 153 13.38 -13.43 3.46
C ASN A 153 12.20 -14.38 3.51
N ILE A 154 12.36 -15.58 3.02
CA ILE A 154 11.30 -16.59 2.98
C ILE A 154 10.92 -16.99 4.42
N SER A 155 9.63 -16.98 4.72
CA SER A 155 9.09 -17.51 5.96
C SER A 155 8.44 -18.87 5.73
N PRO A 156 8.74 -19.90 6.53
CA PRO A 156 8.07 -21.20 6.44
C PRO A 156 6.58 -21.12 6.78
N PHE A 157 6.13 -20.05 7.43
CA PHE A 157 4.71 -19.82 7.83
C PHE A 157 3.91 -19.06 6.77
N SER A 158 4.50 -18.63 5.67
CA SER A 158 3.86 -17.82 4.64
C SER A 158 4.52 -17.97 3.28
N GLY A 159 4.79 -19.21 2.86
CA GLY A 159 5.57 -19.51 1.66
C GLY A 159 4.94 -18.95 0.40
N PHE A 160 3.64 -19.21 0.18
CA PHE A 160 2.94 -18.76 -1.02
C PHE A 160 2.67 -17.24 -0.99
N TYR A 161 2.28 -16.70 0.17
CA TYR A 161 2.17 -15.25 0.35
C TYR A 161 3.54 -14.55 0.13
N GLY A 162 4.61 -15.12 0.69
CA GLY A 162 5.97 -14.61 0.50
C GLY A 162 6.33 -14.49 -0.97
N SER A 163 6.06 -15.53 -1.78
CA SER A 163 6.34 -15.51 -3.21
C SER A 163 5.63 -14.35 -3.93
N SER A 164 4.37 -14.05 -3.56
CA SER A 164 3.66 -12.89 -4.12
C SER A 164 4.34 -11.57 -3.77
N LYS A 165 4.92 -11.45 -2.58
CA LYS A 165 5.64 -10.24 -2.15
C LYS A 165 7.03 -10.10 -2.77
N PHE A 166 7.70 -11.20 -3.10
CA PHE A 166 8.88 -11.20 -3.98
C PHE A 166 8.52 -10.68 -5.38
N ALA A 167 7.41 -11.17 -5.95
CA ALA A 167 6.91 -10.71 -7.25
C ALA A 167 6.62 -9.21 -7.26
N VAL A 168 5.93 -8.67 -6.24
CA VAL A 168 5.67 -7.23 -6.11
C VAL A 168 6.96 -6.43 -6.04
N GLY A 169 7.96 -6.90 -5.29
CA GLY A 169 9.27 -6.24 -5.21
C GLY A 169 9.97 -6.18 -6.56
N ALA A 170 9.97 -7.30 -7.31
CA ALA A 170 10.55 -7.36 -8.65
C ALA A 170 9.83 -6.42 -9.63
N LEU A 171 8.50 -6.39 -9.60
CA LEU A 171 7.69 -5.50 -10.44
C LEU A 171 7.92 -4.01 -10.13
N ALA A 172 8.02 -3.66 -8.84
CA ALA A 172 8.31 -2.29 -8.42
C ALA A 172 9.69 -1.81 -8.91
N GLU A 173 10.73 -2.66 -8.79
CA GLU A 173 12.08 -2.33 -9.28
C GLU A 173 12.14 -2.28 -10.80
N ALA A 174 11.47 -3.19 -11.52
CA ALA A 174 11.39 -3.13 -12.98
C ALA A 174 10.75 -1.81 -13.42
N LEU A 175 9.59 -1.46 -12.84
CA LEU A 175 8.90 -0.22 -13.15
C LEU A 175 9.75 1.01 -12.83
N ARG A 176 10.43 1.02 -11.67
CA ARG A 176 11.32 2.12 -11.28
C ARG A 176 12.36 2.43 -12.37
N ARG A 177 12.98 1.38 -12.94
CA ARG A 177 13.97 1.53 -14.01
C ARG A 177 13.39 2.08 -15.29
N GLU A 178 12.15 1.73 -15.61
CA GLU A 178 11.46 2.23 -16.81
C GLU A 178 11.08 3.71 -16.67
N VAL A 179 10.65 4.16 -15.47
CA VAL A 179 10.02 5.48 -15.32
C VAL A 179 10.90 6.56 -14.67
N CYS A 180 12.03 6.19 -14.04
CA CYS A 180 12.91 7.17 -13.41
C CYS A 180 13.49 8.21 -14.40
N PRO A 181 13.76 7.91 -15.69
CA PRO A 181 14.16 8.93 -16.64
C PRO A 181 13.10 10.00 -16.93
N HIS A 182 11.84 9.69 -16.56
CA HIS A 182 10.69 10.57 -16.76
C HIS A 182 10.31 11.36 -15.48
N GLY A 183 11.15 11.35 -14.45
CA GLY A 183 10.89 12.09 -13.20
C GLY A 183 9.83 11.43 -12.30
N VAL A 184 9.51 10.16 -12.50
CA VAL A 184 8.59 9.38 -11.67
C VAL A 184 9.38 8.54 -10.69
N ARG A 185 9.02 8.61 -9.39
CA ARG A 185 9.64 7.83 -8.33
C ARG A 185 8.81 6.57 -8.04
N VAL A 186 9.49 5.46 -7.83
CA VAL A 186 8.86 4.21 -7.37
C VAL A 186 9.58 3.74 -6.11
N SER A 187 8.82 3.46 -5.07
CA SER A 187 9.33 3.04 -3.77
C SER A 187 8.65 1.75 -3.33
N LEU A 188 9.44 0.81 -2.79
CA LEU A 188 8.95 -0.41 -2.15
C LEU A 188 9.05 -0.26 -0.63
N VAL A 189 7.92 -0.25 0.06
CA VAL A 189 7.88 -0.28 1.53
C VAL A 189 7.64 -1.71 1.97
N MET A 190 8.52 -2.24 2.81
CA MET A 190 8.49 -3.62 3.29
C MET A 190 8.22 -3.66 4.81
N PRO A 191 6.93 -3.74 5.21
CA PRO A 191 6.59 -3.88 6.62
C PRO A 191 7.04 -5.22 7.19
N GLY A 192 7.50 -5.20 8.44
CA GLY A 192 7.52 -6.35 9.33
C GLY A 192 6.12 -6.65 9.86
N ILE A 193 6.05 -7.18 11.08
CA ILE A 193 4.77 -7.55 11.69
C ILE A 193 4.06 -6.30 12.20
N VAL A 194 2.91 -6.01 11.58
CA VAL A 194 2.01 -4.90 11.90
C VAL A 194 0.72 -5.46 12.48
N VAL A 195 0.33 -5.03 13.66
CA VAL A 195 -0.95 -5.44 14.29
C VAL A 195 -2.12 -4.86 13.50
N SER A 196 -2.92 -5.71 12.88
CA SER A 196 -4.08 -5.31 12.08
C SER A 196 -5.04 -6.49 11.88
N GLU A 197 -6.15 -6.29 11.18
CA GLU A 197 -7.06 -7.37 10.75
C GLU A 197 -6.40 -8.37 9.78
N PHE A 198 -5.24 -8.03 9.22
CA PHE A 198 -4.54 -8.85 8.24
C PHE A 198 -4.24 -10.26 8.74
N GLN A 199 -3.83 -10.41 10.01
CA GLN A 199 -3.51 -11.70 10.59
C GLN A 199 -4.73 -12.65 10.58
N ALA A 200 -5.88 -12.15 11.04
CA ALA A 200 -7.11 -12.94 11.07
C ALA A 200 -7.57 -13.33 9.65
N VAL A 201 -7.51 -12.39 8.70
CA VAL A 201 -7.89 -12.64 7.29
C VAL A 201 -6.94 -13.63 6.63
N ALA A 202 -5.65 -13.63 7.00
CA ALA A 202 -4.64 -14.52 6.46
C ALA A 202 -4.67 -15.94 7.06
N GLY A 203 -5.46 -16.16 8.13
CA GLY A 203 -5.52 -17.44 8.85
C GLY A 203 -4.37 -17.65 9.84
N TYR A 204 -3.67 -16.57 10.25
CA TYR A 204 -2.70 -16.66 11.33
C TYR A 204 -3.43 -16.74 12.68
N ASN A 205 -2.97 -17.64 13.53
CA ASN A 205 -3.48 -17.86 14.88
C ASN A 205 -2.33 -18.03 15.89
N GLU A 206 -2.66 -18.21 17.15
CA GLU A 206 -1.64 -18.38 18.20
C GLU A 206 -0.75 -19.61 18.01
N GLU A 207 -1.30 -20.68 17.46
CA GLU A 207 -0.58 -21.93 17.26
C GLU A 207 0.48 -21.84 16.18
N ASN A 208 0.13 -21.21 15.03
CA ASN A 208 1.02 -21.12 13.88
C ASN A 208 1.88 -19.83 13.84
N PHE A 209 1.53 -18.82 14.63
CA PHE A 209 2.22 -17.53 14.56
C PHE A 209 2.39 -16.83 15.93
N GLY A 210 1.41 -16.94 16.84
CA GLY A 210 1.37 -16.15 18.06
C GLY A 210 2.58 -16.35 18.97
N LYS A 211 3.03 -17.60 19.16
CA LYS A 211 4.22 -17.92 19.99
C LYS A 211 5.52 -17.32 19.45
N ALA A 212 5.67 -17.28 18.12
CA ALA A 212 6.86 -16.67 17.51
C ALA A 212 6.88 -15.15 17.67
N VAL A 213 5.71 -14.52 17.67
CA VAL A 213 5.54 -13.08 17.73
C VAL A 213 5.75 -12.51 19.12
N THR A 214 5.42 -13.27 20.18
CA THR A 214 5.62 -12.82 21.58
C THR A 214 7.08 -12.52 21.93
N GLN A 215 8.04 -13.11 21.19
CA GLN A 215 9.46 -12.88 21.38
C GLN A 215 9.94 -11.52 20.82
N PHE A 216 9.15 -10.87 19.97
CA PHE A 216 9.55 -9.64 19.29
C PHE A 216 9.26 -8.35 20.07
N GLY A 217 8.65 -8.46 21.25
CA GLY A 217 8.25 -7.31 22.05
C GLY A 217 7.10 -6.52 21.40
N LYS A 218 7.17 -5.19 21.47
CA LYS A 218 6.13 -4.33 20.88
C LYS A 218 6.15 -4.41 19.35
N LEU A 219 5.05 -4.85 18.77
CA LEU A 219 4.87 -4.91 17.32
C LEU A 219 4.57 -3.52 16.74
N LEU A 220 4.67 -3.41 15.40
CA LEU A 220 4.30 -2.18 14.71
C LEU A 220 2.78 -1.99 14.71
N GLU A 221 2.39 -0.73 14.75
CA GLU A 221 1.04 -0.27 14.43
C GLU A 221 0.99 0.20 12.98
N PRO A 222 -0.17 0.21 12.32
CA PRO A 222 -0.33 0.72 10.96
C PRO A 222 0.23 2.13 10.77
N GLN A 223 0.15 2.97 11.81
CA GLN A 223 0.68 4.32 11.82
C GLN A 223 2.20 4.36 11.58
N SER A 224 2.95 3.41 12.12
CA SER A 224 4.41 3.34 11.93
C SER A 224 4.80 3.22 10.45
N ILE A 225 3.99 2.50 9.67
CA ILE A 225 4.20 2.37 8.22
C ILE A 225 3.72 3.63 7.48
N ALA A 226 2.57 4.18 7.87
CA ALA A 226 2.06 5.41 7.30
C ALA A 226 3.03 6.61 7.46
N ASP A 227 3.70 6.70 8.61
CA ASP A 227 4.72 7.73 8.87
C ASP A 227 5.93 7.56 7.95
N GLY A 228 6.38 6.32 7.73
CA GLY A 228 7.45 6.01 6.79
C GLY A 228 7.08 6.36 5.34
N ILE A 229 5.83 6.07 4.93
CA ILE A 229 5.32 6.44 3.61
C ILE A 229 5.26 7.98 3.47
N HIS A 230 4.72 8.67 4.45
CA HIS A 230 4.68 10.13 4.46
C HIS A 230 6.08 10.74 4.35
N TRP A 231 7.03 10.23 5.15
CA TRP A 231 8.42 10.69 5.11
C TRP A 231 9.03 10.58 3.70
N LEU A 232 8.95 9.41 3.05
CA LEU A 232 9.54 9.22 1.73
C LEU A 232 8.90 10.11 0.65
N LEU A 233 7.58 10.37 0.75
CA LEU A 233 6.85 11.21 -0.19
C LEU A 233 7.23 12.70 -0.08
N THR A 234 7.72 13.13 1.07
CA THR A 234 8.11 14.52 1.33
C THR A 234 9.59 14.81 1.07
N LEU A 235 10.34 13.83 0.57
CA LEU A 235 11.71 14.03 0.14
C LEU A 235 11.79 14.89 -1.13
N PRO A 236 12.91 15.61 -1.36
CA PRO A 236 13.11 16.40 -2.57
C PRO A 236 12.89 15.55 -3.84
N PRO A 237 12.37 16.14 -4.94
CA PRO A 237 12.00 15.36 -6.14
C PRO A 237 13.15 14.55 -6.78
N HIS A 238 14.40 14.95 -6.59
CA HIS A 238 15.56 14.23 -7.10
C HIS A 238 16.02 13.07 -6.20
N VAL A 239 15.37 12.87 -5.04
CA VAL A 239 15.67 11.78 -4.09
C VAL A 239 14.59 10.70 -4.20
N ASN A 240 14.98 9.49 -4.60
CA ASN A 240 14.12 8.32 -4.58
C ASN A 240 14.64 7.32 -3.54
N VAL A 241 13.85 7.04 -2.53
CA VAL A 241 14.07 5.90 -1.64
C VAL A 241 13.48 4.67 -2.33
N CYS A 242 14.35 3.84 -2.92
CA CYS A 242 13.90 2.69 -3.71
C CYS A 242 13.25 1.61 -2.84
N ASP A 243 13.91 1.31 -1.69
CA ASP A 243 13.46 0.30 -0.73
C ASP A 243 13.52 0.86 0.68
N ILE A 244 12.49 0.58 1.50
CA ILE A 244 12.53 0.82 2.94
C ILE A 244 11.91 -0.37 3.67
N MET A 245 12.64 -0.92 4.64
CA MET A 245 12.16 -1.99 5.49
C MET A 245 11.93 -1.45 6.90
N ILE A 246 10.71 -1.63 7.42
CA ILE A 246 10.31 -1.15 8.75
C ILE A 246 9.85 -2.35 9.56
N ARG A 247 10.58 -2.64 10.66
CA ARG A 247 10.34 -3.79 11.54
C ARG A 247 10.14 -3.38 12.98
N PRO A 248 9.43 -4.18 13.80
CA PRO A 248 9.63 -4.15 15.25
C PRO A 248 11.11 -4.30 15.59
N THR A 249 11.58 -3.55 16.58
CA THR A 249 13.01 -3.59 16.97
C THR A 249 13.48 -5.00 17.32
N GLY A 250 12.62 -5.80 17.95
CA GLY A 250 12.94 -7.18 18.32
C GLY A 250 12.66 -8.23 17.24
N GLN A 251 12.17 -7.85 16.06
CA GLN A 251 11.91 -8.84 14.99
C GLN A 251 13.20 -9.25 14.31
N ILE A 252 13.68 -10.45 14.65
CA ILE A 252 14.91 -11.03 14.09
C ILE A 252 14.69 -11.76 12.76
N PHE A 253 13.46 -12.25 12.51
CA PHE A 253 13.08 -13.02 11.30
C PHE A 253 11.58 -12.90 11.03
N PRO A 254 11.08 -12.96 9.80
CA PRO A 254 11.79 -12.83 8.52
C PRO A 254 12.37 -11.48 8.27
#